data_fe026ad77fcda99abeae35ef7cc6a489
#
_entry.id   fe026ad77fcda99abeae35ef7cc6a489
#
_cell.length_a   1.000
_cell.length_b   1.000
_cell.length_c   1.000
_cell.angle_alpha   90.00
_cell.angle_beta   90.00
_cell.angle_gamma   90.00
#
_symmetry.space_group_name_H-M   'P 1'
#
loop_
_entity.id
_entity.type
_entity.pdbx_description
1 polymer ?
#
loop_
_entity_poly.entity_id
_entity_poly.type
_entity_poly.pdbx_seq_one_letter_code
_entity_poly.pdbx_strand_id
1 'polypeptide(L)'
;QQVELYDETLRYEPYREWGGVATATTLNLAGRVDGQAVQAIQDFVQPHVGRGKFLVTLTGEHTGALGAIRAHARNYPGMCVVQIDAHGDLRQAYQDNPYSHASVMARVVEDGLPLVQIGVRSISPEEIDLIQKTPRIHTFFAASILDPSGLYEGRAARWIPEVLAACTGP
;
A
#
# COMPACT_ATOMS: atom_id res chain seq x y z
N GLN A 1 -0.26 15.72 25.53
CA GLN A 1 -1.26 14.67 25.41
C GLN A 1 -0.57 13.36 25.79
N GLN A 2 -1.01 12.71 26.87
CA GLN A 2 -0.51 11.38 27.21
C GLN A 2 -1.16 10.40 26.24
N VAL A 3 -0.33 9.67 25.49
CA VAL A 3 -0.75 8.55 24.64
C VAL A 3 -0.33 7.28 25.36
N GLU A 4 -1.25 6.35 25.54
CA GLU A 4 -0.94 5.03 26.05
C GLU A 4 -0.16 4.28 24.98
N LEU A 5 1.03 3.83 25.31
CA LEU A 5 1.99 3.23 24.37
C LEU A 5 2.24 1.75 24.65
N TYR A 6 1.63 1.20 25.72
CA TYR A 6 1.75 -0.20 26.08
C TYR A 6 0.96 -1.09 25.13
N ASP A 7 1.64 -2.04 24.51
CA ASP A 7 1.01 -3.06 23.67
C ASP A 7 0.70 -4.29 24.54
N GLU A 8 -0.57 -4.63 24.64
CA GLU A 8 -1.05 -5.75 25.49
C GLU A 8 -0.64 -7.14 24.95
N THR A 9 -0.44 -7.26 23.65
CA THR A 9 -0.01 -8.50 23.01
C THR A 9 1.47 -8.71 23.19
N LEU A 10 2.26 -7.67 22.95
CA LEU A 10 3.72 -7.70 23.12
C LEU A 10 4.14 -7.59 24.59
N ARG A 11 3.27 -7.08 25.46
CA ARG A 11 3.48 -6.88 26.91
C ARG A 11 4.62 -5.91 27.25
N TYR A 12 4.89 -4.92 26.39
CA TYR A 12 5.84 -3.83 26.63
C TYR A 12 5.46 -2.59 25.83
N GLU A 13 6.22 -1.52 25.97
CA GLU A 13 6.08 -0.31 25.17
C GLU A 13 7.09 -0.33 24.00
N PRO A 14 6.67 -0.75 22.76
CA PRO A 14 7.59 -0.88 21.60
C PRO A 14 8.37 0.40 21.31
N TYR A 15 7.73 1.53 21.52
CA TYR A 15 8.32 2.85 21.35
C TYR A 15 9.62 3.02 22.18
N ARG A 16 9.65 2.54 23.41
CA ARG A 16 10.82 2.65 24.30
C ARG A 16 11.91 1.66 23.92
N GLU A 17 11.50 0.41 23.65
CA GLU A 17 12.44 -0.66 23.29
C GLU A 17 13.16 -0.39 21.96
N TRP A 18 12.47 0.21 20.98
CA TRP A 18 13.01 0.42 19.65
C TRP A 18 13.62 1.80 19.42
N GLY A 19 13.83 2.59 20.48
CA GLY A 19 14.53 3.88 20.41
C GLY A 19 13.66 5.02 19.88
N GLY A 20 12.33 4.86 19.84
CA GLY A 20 11.38 5.92 19.56
C GLY A 20 10.94 6.03 18.09
N VAL A 21 10.08 7.01 17.84
CA VAL A 21 9.56 7.38 16.52
C VAL A 21 10.06 8.77 16.15
N ALA A 22 10.74 8.91 15.02
CA ALA A 22 11.14 10.19 14.46
C ALA A 22 10.12 10.64 13.42
N THR A 23 9.61 11.85 13.55
CA THR A 23 8.70 12.46 12.57
C THR A 23 9.46 13.52 11.76
N ALA A 24 9.47 13.36 10.44
CA ALA A 24 10.00 14.37 9.53
C ALA A 24 9.06 15.58 9.46
N THR A 25 9.57 16.71 8.99
CA THR A 25 8.76 17.89 8.69
C THR A 25 7.72 17.56 7.61
N THR A 26 6.54 18.18 7.69
CA THR A 26 5.51 18.01 6.67
C THR A 26 5.99 18.54 5.32
N LEU A 27 5.88 17.70 4.27
CA LEU A 27 6.16 18.13 2.91
C LEU A 27 5.06 19.07 2.40
N ASN A 28 5.45 20.27 1.97
CA ASN A 28 4.53 21.22 1.35
C ASN A 28 4.39 20.90 -0.15
N LEU A 29 3.17 20.56 -0.58
CA LEU A 29 2.81 20.27 -1.97
C LEU A 29 2.04 21.41 -2.63
N ALA A 30 1.94 22.60 -2.00
CA ALA A 30 1.22 23.73 -2.59
C ALA A 30 1.74 24.06 -4.00
N GLY A 31 0.81 24.14 -4.95
CA GLY A 31 1.11 24.40 -6.37
C GLY A 31 1.67 23.22 -7.15
N ARG A 32 1.80 22.03 -6.53
CA ARG A 32 2.17 20.78 -7.20
C ARG A 32 0.96 19.88 -7.32
N VAL A 33 0.69 19.39 -8.50
CA VAL A 33 -0.43 18.49 -8.79
C VAL A 33 0.06 17.25 -9.54
N ASP A 34 -0.73 16.19 -9.52
CA ASP A 34 -0.51 15.00 -10.33
C ASP A 34 0.92 14.42 -10.22
N GLY A 35 1.56 14.15 -11.34
CA GLY A 35 2.92 13.62 -11.39
C GLY A 35 3.97 14.50 -10.70
N GLN A 36 3.77 15.82 -10.62
CA GLN A 36 4.69 16.72 -9.91
C GLN A 36 4.61 16.51 -8.38
N ALA A 37 3.40 16.29 -7.86
CA ALA A 37 3.22 15.97 -6.45
C ALA A 37 3.82 14.61 -6.11
N VAL A 38 3.57 13.60 -6.95
CA VAL A 38 4.15 12.25 -6.82
C VAL A 38 5.67 12.30 -6.82
N GLN A 39 6.28 13.04 -7.75
CA GLN A 39 7.74 13.20 -7.82
C GLN A 39 8.29 13.89 -6.57
N ALA A 40 7.64 14.95 -6.09
CA ALA A 40 8.08 15.64 -4.88
C ALA A 40 8.02 14.76 -3.64
N ILE A 41 7.00 13.89 -3.52
CA ILE A 41 6.90 12.90 -2.44
C ILE A 41 8.03 11.87 -2.57
N GLN A 42 8.27 11.36 -3.78
CA GLN A 42 9.36 10.43 -4.04
C GLN A 42 10.72 11.00 -3.62
N ASP A 43 11.03 12.22 -4.02
CA ASP A 43 12.29 12.90 -3.71
C ASP A 43 12.43 13.16 -2.19
N PHE A 44 11.32 13.45 -1.51
CA PHE A 44 11.30 13.64 -0.06
C PHE A 44 11.52 12.34 0.71
N VAL A 45 10.93 11.23 0.27
CA VAL A 45 11.04 9.92 0.93
C VAL A 45 12.39 9.24 0.65
N GLN A 46 12.92 9.39 -0.59
CA GLN A 46 14.11 8.69 -1.05
C GLN A 46 15.32 8.74 -0.10
N PRO A 47 15.69 9.88 0.54
CA PRO A 47 16.84 9.92 1.45
C PRO A 47 16.68 9.08 2.71
N HIS A 48 15.46 8.64 3.03
CA HIS A 48 15.16 7.87 4.23
C HIS A 48 15.10 6.36 3.99
N VAL A 49 14.94 5.94 2.73
CA VAL A 49 14.87 4.52 2.34
C VAL A 49 16.24 3.85 2.49
N GLY A 50 16.26 2.58 2.90
CA GLY A 50 17.49 1.76 2.98
C GLY A 50 18.37 2.06 4.19
N ARG A 51 17.90 2.83 5.17
CA ARG A 51 18.66 3.18 6.38
C ARG A 51 18.37 2.30 7.59
N GLY A 52 17.83 1.10 7.38
CA GLY A 52 17.46 0.20 8.49
C GLY A 52 16.31 0.73 9.35
N LYS A 53 15.48 1.61 8.79
CA LYS A 53 14.31 2.21 9.44
C LYS A 53 13.03 1.74 8.76
N PHE A 54 12.00 1.47 9.57
CA PHE A 54 10.66 1.29 9.06
C PHE A 54 10.04 2.68 8.79
N LEU A 55 9.65 2.94 7.55
CA LEU A 55 9.07 4.22 7.15
C LEU A 55 7.55 4.14 7.09
N VAL A 56 6.90 5.11 7.72
CA VAL A 56 5.45 5.32 7.63
C VAL A 56 5.20 6.64 6.91
N THR A 57 4.43 6.61 5.84
CA THR A 57 4.02 7.82 5.09
C THR A 57 2.54 8.08 5.36
N LEU A 58 2.21 9.25 5.88
CA LEU A 58 0.82 9.69 6.10
C LEU A 58 0.46 10.69 5.01
N THR A 59 -0.63 10.43 4.30
CA THR A 59 -1.12 11.28 3.20
C THR A 59 -2.60 11.58 3.36
N GLY A 60 -3.07 12.66 2.75
CA GLY A 60 -4.49 13.04 2.78
C GLY A 60 -5.35 12.26 1.80
N GLU A 61 -4.73 11.65 0.77
CA GLU A 61 -5.42 10.80 -0.21
C GLU A 61 -4.45 9.77 -0.81
N HIS A 62 -4.97 8.78 -1.55
CA HIS A 62 -4.22 7.58 -1.93
C HIS A 62 -3.05 7.84 -2.92
N THR A 63 -3.16 8.84 -3.81
CA THR A 63 -2.10 9.16 -4.78
C THR A 63 -0.75 9.45 -4.11
N GLY A 64 -0.77 9.96 -2.87
CA GLY A 64 0.43 10.20 -2.10
C GLY A 64 1.28 8.95 -1.84
N ALA A 65 0.66 7.76 -1.81
CA ALA A 65 1.38 6.50 -1.64
C ALA A 65 2.31 6.19 -2.83
N LEU A 66 1.94 6.59 -4.05
CA LEU A 66 2.72 6.28 -5.26
C LEU A 66 4.15 6.82 -5.20
N GLY A 67 4.33 8.05 -4.70
CA GLY A 67 5.67 8.63 -4.55
C GLY A 67 6.54 7.85 -3.57
N ALA A 68 5.96 7.43 -2.44
CA ALA A 68 6.64 6.61 -1.44
C ALA A 68 6.98 5.21 -2.00
N ILE A 69 6.04 4.56 -2.71
CA ILE A 69 6.27 3.27 -3.37
C ILE A 69 7.44 3.38 -4.36
N ARG A 70 7.46 4.39 -5.21
CA ARG A 70 8.55 4.61 -6.18
C ARG A 70 9.89 4.86 -5.52
N ALA A 71 9.92 5.56 -4.39
CA ALA A 71 11.14 5.74 -3.61
C ALA A 71 11.69 4.40 -3.10
N HIS A 72 10.82 3.52 -2.59
CA HIS A 72 11.23 2.19 -2.13
C HIS A 72 11.67 1.30 -3.29
N ALA A 73 10.96 1.30 -4.41
CA ALA A 73 11.28 0.48 -5.58
C ALA A 73 12.68 0.76 -6.15
N ARG A 74 13.19 1.99 -6.02
CA ARG A 74 14.57 2.32 -6.41
C ARG A 74 15.63 1.62 -5.56
N ASN A 75 15.34 1.38 -4.29
CA ASN A 75 16.26 0.72 -3.36
C ASN A 75 16.06 -0.80 -3.29
N TYR A 76 14.85 -1.26 -3.61
CA TYR A 76 14.45 -2.66 -3.53
C TYR A 76 13.84 -3.12 -4.86
N PRO A 77 14.66 -3.38 -5.88
CA PRO A 77 14.17 -3.85 -7.18
C PRO A 77 13.35 -5.14 -7.03
N GLY A 78 12.19 -5.17 -7.66
CA GLY A 78 11.31 -6.33 -7.60
C GLY A 78 10.51 -6.47 -6.31
N MET A 79 10.48 -5.45 -5.46
CA MET A 79 9.62 -5.46 -4.27
C MET A 79 8.16 -5.68 -4.64
N CYS A 80 7.43 -6.37 -3.78
CA CYS A 80 5.99 -6.54 -3.91
C CYS A 80 5.25 -5.41 -3.18
N VAL A 81 4.22 -4.86 -3.80
CA VAL A 81 3.30 -3.90 -3.17
C VAL A 81 2.10 -4.66 -2.62
N VAL A 82 1.81 -4.50 -1.34
CA VAL A 82 0.61 -5.04 -0.70
C VAL A 82 -0.36 -3.89 -0.44
N GLN A 83 -1.55 -3.97 -1.03
CA GLN A 83 -2.64 -3.02 -0.82
C GLN A 83 -3.74 -3.68 0.03
N ILE A 84 -4.08 -3.08 1.15
CA ILE A 84 -5.23 -3.48 1.97
C ILE A 84 -6.32 -2.42 1.79
N ASP A 85 -7.27 -2.69 0.92
CA ASP A 85 -8.25 -1.70 0.48
C ASP A 85 -9.58 -2.34 0.03
N ALA A 86 -10.64 -1.54 0.05
CA ALA A 86 -11.93 -1.89 -0.49
C ALA A 86 -12.00 -1.79 -2.02
N HIS A 87 -11.11 -0.99 -2.62
CA HIS A 87 -11.11 -0.64 -4.05
C HIS A 87 -9.93 -1.27 -4.79
N GLY A 88 -10.09 -1.42 -6.12
CA GLY A 88 -9.01 -1.92 -6.98
C GLY A 88 -7.95 -0.89 -7.29
N ASP A 89 -8.35 0.38 -7.48
CA ASP A 89 -7.51 1.53 -7.86
C ASP A 89 -6.63 1.27 -9.08
N LEU A 90 -7.16 0.44 -9.99
CA LEU A 90 -6.50 -0.02 -11.22
C LEU A 90 -7.03 0.70 -12.48
N ARG A 91 -7.83 1.76 -12.32
CA ARG A 91 -8.30 2.56 -13.46
C ARG A 91 -7.13 3.24 -14.15
N GLN A 92 -7.12 3.26 -15.48
CA GLN A 92 -6.09 3.97 -16.24
C GLN A 92 -6.13 5.47 -15.99
N ALA A 93 -7.33 6.02 -15.85
CA ALA A 93 -7.58 7.39 -15.41
C ALA A 93 -8.95 7.45 -14.73
N TYR A 94 -9.15 8.45 -13.89
CA TYR A 94 -10.44 8.79 -13.31
C TYR A 94 -10.67 10.29 -13.49
N GLN A 95 -11.80 10.66 -14.12
CA GLN A 95 -12.08 12.04 -14.54
C GLN A 95 -10.91 12.66 -15.35
N ASP A 96 -10.44 11.90 -16.34
CA ASP A 96 -9.31 12.24 -17.22
C ASP A 96 -7.96 12.45 -16.51
N ASN A 97 -7.87 12.09 -15.22
CA ASN A 97 -6.65 12.19 -14.44
C ASN A 97 -6.03 10.78 -14.17
N PRO A 98 -4.85 10.46 -14.76
CA PRO A 98 -4.14 9.21 -14.51
C PRO A 98 -3.45 9.17 -13.13
N TYR A 99 -3.36 10.28 -12.42
CA TYR A 99 -2.80 10.38 -11.07
C TYR A 99 -3.89 10.58 -10.01
N SER A 100 -5.09 10.09 -10.25
CA SER A 100 -6.16 10.11 -9.26
C SER A 100 -5.97 9.00 -8.22
N HIS A 101 -6.67 9.12 -7.09
CA HIS A 101 -6.73 8.07 -6.06
C HIS A 101 -7.17 6.70 -6.63
N ALA A 102 -8.06 6.67 -7.63
CA ALA A 102 -8.55 5.43 -8.26
C ALA A 102 -7.59 4.82 -9.31
N SER A 103 -6.40 5.42 -9.50
CA SER A 103 -5.44 5.03 -10.53
C SER A 103 -4.06 4.68 -9.97
N VAL A 104 -3.89 4.71 -8.66
CA VAL A 104 -2.60 4.51 -7.99
C VAL A 104 -2.02 3.14 -8.31
N MET A 105 -2.81 2.08 -8.19
CA MET A 105 -2.35 0.72 -8.43
C MET A 105 -2.14 0.43 -9.92
N ALA A 106 -2.84 1.11 -10.82
CA ALA A 106 -2.52 1.07 -12.24
C ALA A 106 -1.10 1.58 -12.51
N ARG A 107 -0.70 2.68 -11.87
CA ARG A 107 0.69 3.21 -11.97
C ARG A 107 1.72 2.26 -11.37
N VAL A 108 1.43 1.61 -10.23
CA VAL A 108 2.28 0.58 -9.63
C VAL A 108 2.52 -0.58 -10.60
N VAL A 109 1.47 -1.04 -11.26
CA VAL A 109 1.56 -2.11 -12.26
C VAL A 109 2.33 -1.67 -13.51
N GLU A 110 2.15 -0.44 -13.98
CA GLU A 110 2.94 0.13 -15.08
C GLU A 110 4.42 0.27 -14.77
N ASP A 111 4.74 0.57 -13.51
CA ASP A 111 6.13 0.60 -13.01
C ASP A 111 6.75 -0.82 -12.92
N GLY A 112 6.00 -1.87 -13.28
CA GLY A 112 6.46 -3.26 -13.34
C GLY A 112 6.46 -3.99 -12.00
N LEU A 113 5.92 -3.42 -10.94
CA LEU A 113 5.92 -4.01 -9.61
C LEU A 113 4.84 -5.08 -9.46
N PRO A 114 5.13 -6.21 -8.77
CA PRO A 114 4.12 -7.14 -8.30
C PRO A 114 3.14 -6.46 -7.33
N LEU A 115 1.85 -6.79 -7.46
CA LEU A 115 0.79 -6.22 -6.65
C LEU A 115 -0.06 -7.32 -6.02
N VAL A 116 -0.20 -7.28 -4.71
CA VAL A 116 -1.11 -8.12 -3.93
C VAL A 116 -2.17 -7.24 -3.29
N GLN A 117 -3.43 -7.45 -3.66
CA GLN A 117 -4.58 -6.69 -3.15
C GLN A 117 -5.41 -7.54 -2.21
N ILE A 118 -5.80 -7.00 -1.06
CA ILE A 118 -6.53 -7.70 0.00
C ILE A 118 -7.78 -6.92 0.36
N GLY A 119 -8.95 -7.57 0.29
CA GLY A 119 -10.21 -7.01 0.75
C GLY A 119 -10.99 -6.22 -0.31
N VAL A 120 -10.61 -6.31 -1.58
CA VAL A 120 -11.30 -5.62 -2.67
C VAL A 120 -12.75 -6.10 -2.78
N ARG A 121 -13.69 -5.15 -2.83
CA ARG A 121 -15.14 -5.39 -2.94
C ARG A 121 -15.87 -4.34 -3.78
N SER A 122 -15.15 -3.32 -4.25
CA SER A 122 -15.66 -2.29 -5.16
C SER A 122 -14.65 -2.14 -6.29
N ILE A 123 -15.03 -2.56 -7.49
CA ILE A 123 -14.14 -2.67 -8.65
C ILE A 123 -14.96 -2.57 -9.94
N SER A 124 -14.38 -2.04 -11.00
CA SER A 124 -15.02 -1.93 -12.30
C SER A 124 -14.69 -3.13 -13.20
N PRO A 125 -15.49 -3.39 -14.26
CA PRO A 125 -15.19 -4.44 -15.24
C PRO A 125 -13.82 -4.30 -15.90
N GLU A 126 -13.39 -3.08 -16.19
CA GLU A 126 -12.09 -2.80 -16.83
C GLU A 126 -10.93 -3.16 -15.90
N GLU A 127 -11.09 -2.95 -14.60
CA GLU A 127 -10.09 -3.34 -13.60
C GLU A 127 -10.02 -4.88 -13.46
N ILE A 128 -11.16 -5.58 -13.50
CA ILE A 128 -11.21 -7.05 -13.54
C ILE A 128 -10.47 -7.57 -14.77
N ASP A 129 -10.71 -6.98 -15.94
CA ASP A 129 -10.02 -7.35 -17.17
C ASP A 129 -8.50 -7.17 -17.06
N LEU A 130 -8.05 -6.10 -16.41
CA LEU A 130 -6.62 -5.87 -16.17
C LEU A 130 -6.02 -6.92 -15.24
N ILE A 131 -6.70 -7.27 -14.15
CA ILE A 131 -6.27 -8.32 -13.23
C ILE A 131 -6.11 -9.64 -13.97
N GLN A 132 -7.09 -10.05 -14.77
CA GLN A 132 -7.06 -11.32 -15.50
C GLN A 132 -5.93 -11.41 -16.55
N LYS A 133 -5.55 -10.27 -17.14
CA LYS A 133 -4.50 -10.18 -18.18
C LYS A 133 -3.11 -9.97 -17.62
N THR A 134 -2.97 -9.69 -16.31
CA THR A 134 -1.70 -9.28 -15.69
C THR A 134 -1.28 -10.26 -14.58
N PRO A 135 -0.45 -11.27 -14.88
CA PRO A 135 -0.09 -12.34 -13.93
C PRO A 135 0.56 -11.88 -12.62
N ARG A 136 1.12 -10.67 -12.57
CA ARG A 136 1.73 -10.11 -11.37
C ARG A 136 0.75 -9.39 -10.43
N ILE A 137 -0.56 -9.39 -10.76
CA ILE A 137 -1.61 -8.88 -9.88
C ILE A 137 -2.29 -10.07 -9.23
N HIS A 138 -2.29 -10.12 -7.91
CA HIS A 138 -3.01 -11.11 -7.12
C HIS A 138 -4.04 -10.40 -6.25
N THR A 139 -5.32 -10.59 -6.56
CA THR A 139 -6.41 -9.92 -5.84
C THR A 139 -7.20 -10.91 -5.00
N PHE A 140 -7.17 -10.71 -3.69
CA PHE A 140 -7.96 -11.46 -2.71
C PHE A 140 -9.21 -10.64 -2.39
N PHE A 141 -10.31 -10.99 -3.05
CA PHE A 141 -11.60 -10.30 -2.87
C PHE A 141 -12.16 -10.53 -1.47
N ALA A 142 -12.82 -9.51 -0.91
CA ALA A 142 -13.44 -9.59 0.41
C ALA A 142 -14.38 -10.79 0.54
N ALA A 143 -15.18 -11.07 -0.48
CA ALA A 143 -16.09 -12.22 -0.50
C ALA A 143 -15.37 -13.58 -0.40
N SER A 144 -14.11 -13.66 -0.83
CA SER A 144 -13.32 -14.90 -0.78
C SER A 144 -12.59 -15.12 0.55
N ILE A 145 -12.29 -14.02 1.26
CA ILE A 145 -11.54 -14.06 2.52
C ILE A 145 -12.44 -13.98 3.76
N LEU A 146 -13.67 -13.47 3.61
CA LEU A 146 -14.67 -13.46 4.69
C LEU A 146 -15.33 -14.84 4.76
N ASP A 147 -15.37 -15.42 5.96
CA ASP A 147 -16.14 -16.63 6.19
C ASP A 147 -17.63 -16.34 5.90
N PRO A 148 -18.28 -17.08 4.97
CA PRO A 148 -19.70 -16.90 4.68
C PRO A 148 -20.64 -17.07 5.90
N SER A 149 -20.17 -17.75 6.95
CA SER A 149 -20.92 -17.94 8.21
C SER A 149 -20.85 -16.71 9.13
N GLY A 150 -20.01 -15.70 8.84
CA GLY A 150 -19.83 -14.49 9.66
C GLY A 150 -19.27 -14.75 11.06
N LEU A 151 -18.87 -15.97 11.37
CA LEU A 151 -18.31 -16.36 12.65
C LEU A 151 -16.79 -16.35 12.55
N TYR A 152 -16.17 -15.42 13.22
CA TYR A 152 -14.73 -15.29 13.42
C TYR A 152 -14.15 -16.45 14.31
N GLU A 153 -14.46 -17.67 14.00
CA GLU A 153 -13.86 -18.81 14.70
C GLU A 153 -12.70 -19.38 13.88
N GLY A 154 -11.49 -18.86 14.10
CA GLY A 154 -10.23 -19.55 13.81
C GLY A 154 -9.93 -19.91 12.34
N ARG A 155 -10.81 -19.56 11.39
CA ARG A 155 -10.69 -19.89 9.96
C ARG A 155 -10.20 -18.74 9.09
N ALA A 156 -10.11 -17.53 9.63
CA ALA A 156 -9.57 -16.35 8.92
C ALA A 156 -8.16 -16.56 8.39
N ALA A 157 -7.46 -17.57 8.89
CA ALA A 157 -6.07 -17.81 8.58
C ALA A 157 -5.79 -18.58 7.27
N ARG A 158 -6.80 -19.11 6.56
CA ARG A 158 -6.53 -19.96 5.38
C ARG A 158 -6.03 -19.17 4.17
N TRP A 159 -6.47 -17.95 3.99
CA TRP A 159 -6.04 -17.09 2.88
C TRP A 159 -4.66 -16.44 3.14
N ILE A 160 -4.21 -16.33 4.40
CA ILE A 160 -2.93 -15.71 4.74
C ILE A 160 -1.74 -16.42 4.08
N PRO A 161 -1.62 -17.76 4.11
CA PRO A 161 -0.55 -18.46 3.40
C PRO A 161 -0.53 -18.19 1.89
N GLU A 162 -1.70 -18.05 1.27
CA GLU A 162 -1.83 -17.74 -0.17
C GLU A 162 -1.36 -16.31 -0.45
N VAL A 163 -1.74 -15.34 0.39
CA VAL A 163 -1.25 -13.96 0.32
C VAL A 163 0.27 -13.92 0.46
N LEU A 164 0.81 -14.61 1.47
CA LEU A 164 2.27 -14.65 1.68
C LEU A 164 3.01 -15.30 0.50
N ALA A 165 2.43 -16.34 -0.10
CA ALA A 165 2.99 -16.98 -1.30
C ALA A 165 2.94 -16.06 -2.53
N ALA A 166 1.95 -15.17 -2.63
CA ALA A 166 1.83 -14.18 -3.68
C ALA A 166 2.78 -12.98 -3.51
N CYS A 167 3.21 -12.69 -2.28
CA CYS A 167 4.18 -11.66 -1.98
C CYS A 167 5.58 -12.13 -2.39
N THR A 168 5.97 -11.85 -3.63
CA THR A 168 7.29 -12.18 -4.17
C THR A 168 8.20 -10.95 -4.13
N GLY A 169 9.44 -11.13 -3.73
CA GLY A 169 10.42 -10.05 -3.69
C GLY A 169 11.03 -9.82 -2.30
N PRO A 170 12.02 -8.92 -2.23
CA PRO A 170 12.67 -8.59 -0.96
C PRO A 170 11.75 -7.83 -0.03
#